data_9584ac25bdfd62590320570e60e5506e
#
_entry.id   9584ac25bdfd62590320570e60e5506e
#
_cell.length_a   1.000
_cell.length_b   1.000
_cell.length_c   1.000
_cell.angle_alpha   90.00
_cell.angle_beta   90.00
_cell.angle_gamma   90.00
#
_symmetry.space_group_name_H-M   'P 1'
#
loop_
_entity.id
_entity.type
_entity.pdbx_description
1 polymer ?
#
loop_
_entity_poly.entity_id
_entity_poly.type
_entity_poly.pdbx_seq_one_letter_code
_entity_poly.pdbx_strand_id
1 'polypeptide(L)'
;MPSEAQVVIGGVDTHKDTHVAAVIDERGRLLGTASFATTHKGLGELSAWMASFGEILKVGVEGTGAYGAGLSRHLAERGIEVIEVIRPNRQARRRRGKSDTADAEAAARAVLSGEASVVPKTQGGIVESIRVLRVAFTSARRFRSQVGLQIRDLIVTAREELRSVLGSLSTAERVDRCARFRLAGEALDPLAATRLGLRTLGRRYQALSAEMAEPGSP
;
A
#
# COMPACT_ATOMS: atom_id res chain seq x y z
N MET A 1 -37.04 29.80 18.11
CA MET A 1 -36.87 28.71 17.15
C MET A 1 -35.44 28.22 17.27
N PRO A 2 -35.17 26.98 17.62
CA PRO A 2 -33.81 26.47 17.52
C PRO A 2 -33.42 26.57 16.04
N SER A 3 -32.28 27.21 15.75
CA SER A 3 -31.67 27.20 14.42
C SER A 3 -31.41 25.75 14.07
N GLU A 4 -32.02 25.24 13.00
CA GLU A 4 -31.66 23.93 12.47
C GLU A 4 -30.15 23.94 12.24
N ALA A 5 -29.45 23.00 12.86
CA ALA A 5 -28.00 22.88 12.68
C ALA A 5 -27.72 22.69 11.19
N GLN A 6 -26.94 23.56 10.60
CA GLN A 6 -26.56 23.45 9.19
C GLN A 6 -25.88 22.11 8.96
N VAL A 7 -26.41 21.31 8.05
CA VAL A 7 -25.81 20.03 7.67
C VAL A 7 -24.77 20.29 6.57
N VAL A 8 -23.64 19.62 6.67
CA VAL A 8 -22.52 19.76 5.73
C VAL A 8 -22.00 18.41 5.25
N ILE A 9 -21.40 18.43 4.08
CA ILE A 9 -20.76 17.27 3.46
C ILE A 9 -19.30 17.60 3.21
N GLY A 10 -18.42 16.74 3.71
CA GLY A 10 -16.98 16.82 3.48
C GLY A 10 -16.54 16.06 2.24
N GLY A 11 -15.44 16.52 1.65
CA GLY A 11 -14.71 15.77 0.63
C GLY A 11 -13.21 15.92 0.87
N VAL A 12 -12.45 14.85 0.69
CA VAL A 12 -11.01 14.86 0.93
C VAL A 12 -10.24 14.18 -0.19
N ASP A 13 -9.33 14.95 -0.79
CA ASP A 13 -8.27 14.43 -1.64
C ASP A 13 -7.08 14.07 -0.76
N THR A 14 -6.62 12.80 -0.85
CA THR A 14 -5.63 12.25 0.08
C THR A 14 -4.27 12.09 -0.56
N HIS A 15 -3.24 12.59 0.11
CA HIS A 15 -1.84 12.45 -0.26
C HIS A 15 -1.03 11.88 0.90
N LYS A 16 0.24 11.55 0.63
CA LYS A 16 1.14 10.94 1.60
C LYS A 16 1.32 11.80 2.86
N ASP A 17 1.60 13.09 2.68
CA ASP A 17 2.01 13.99 3.75
C ASP A 17 0.95 15.03 4.12
N THR A 18 -0.03 15.25 3.24
CA THR A 18 -1.06 16.27 3.39
C THR A 18 -2.40 15.78 2.84
N HIS A 19 -3.49 16.05 3.54
CA HIS A 19 -4.85 15.90 3.03
C HIS A 19 -5.43 17.27 2.71
N VAL A 20 -6.09 17.41 1.56
CA VAL A 20 -6.84 18.60 1.19
C VAL A 20 -8.32 18.33 1.35
N ALA A 21 -8.98 19.13 2.15
CA ALA A 21 -10.37 18.98 2.51
C ALA A 21 -11.20 20.12 1.92
N ALA A 22 -12.44 19.80 1.53
CA ALA A 22 -13.47 20.74 1.14
C ALA A 22 -14.74 20.45 1.92
N VAL A 23 -15.52 21.50 2.23
CA VAL A 23 -16.85 21.39 2.85
C VAL A 23 -17.86 22.10 1.97
N ILE A 24 -18.97 21.42 1.70
CA ILE A 24 -20.12 21.99 0.97
C ILE A 24 -21.39 21.90 1.81
N ASP A 25 -22.35 22.80 1.54
CA ASP A 25 -23.70 22.70 2.12
C ASP A 25 -24.58 21.72 1.34
N GLU A 26 -25.79 21.47 1.80
CA GLU A 26 -26.80 20.60 1.18
C GLU A 26 -27.19 21.01 -0.25
N ARG A 27 -26.96 22.27 -0.63
CA ARG A 27 -27.20 22.79 -1.97
C ARG A 27 -25.96 22.67 -2.87
N GLY A 28 -24.88 22.12 -2.35
CA GLY A 28 -23.61 21.96 -3.05
C GLY A 28 -22.78 23.24 -3.13
N ARG A 29 -23.06 24.27 -2.34
CA ARG A 29 -22.25 25.48 -2.29
C ARG A 29 -21.01 25.22 -1.47
N LEU A 30 -19.84 25.56 -2.00
CA LEU A 30 -18.56 25.46 -1.29
C LEU A 30 -18.52 26.44 -0.12
N LEU A 31 -18.28 25.93 1.08
CA LEU A 31 -18.15 26.70 2.31
C LEU A 31 -16.68 27.00 2.66
N GLY A 32 -15.77 26.06 2.33
CA GLY A 32 -14.35 26.26 2.56
C GLY A 32 -13.50 25.11 2.04
N THR A 33 -12.21 25.39 1.91
CA THR A 33 -11.17 24.39 1.63
C THR A 33 -9.97 24.66 2.54
N ALA A 34 -9.31 23.58 3.02
CA ALA A 34 -8.11 23.69 3.83
C ALA A 34 -7.23 22.45 3.66
N SER A 35 -5.95 22.58 4.04
CA SER A 35 -4.97 21.50 3.98
C SER A 35 -4.50 21.13 5.38
N PHE A 36 -4.34 19.82 5.63
CA PHE A 36 -3.99 19.27 6.94
C PHE A 36 -2.91 18.23 6.81
N ALA A 37 -1.99 18.17 7.77
CA ALA A 37 -0.97 17.13 7.81
C ALA A 37 -1.58 15.75 8.10
N THR A 38 -1.00 14.68 7.55
CA THR A 38 -1.45 13.29 7.76
C THR A 38 -1.06 12.70 9.13
N THR A 39 -0.82 13.56 10.11
CA THR A 39 -0.53 13.19 11.50
C THR A 39 -1.81 13.02 12.31
N HIS A 40 -1.76 12.32 13.43
CA HIS A 40 -2.92 12.19 14.34
C HIS A 40 -3.51 13.56 14.74
N LYS A 41 -2.64 14.56 15.01
CA LYS A 41 -3.05 15.94 15.30
C LYS A 41 -3.76 16.56 14.09
N GLY A 42 -3.17 16.46 12.90
CA GLY A 42 -3.74 17.03 11.68
C GLY A 42 -5.08 16.40 11.28
N LEU A 43 -5.28 15.10 11.51
CA LEU A 43 -6.58 14.44 11.31
C LEU A 43 -7.62 14.97 12.29
N GLY A 44 -7.25 15.24 13.56
CA GLY A 44 -8.11 15.88 14.53
C GLY A 44 -8.48 17.30 14.14
N GLU A 45 -7.51 18.09 13.66
CA GLU A 45 -7.73 19.45 13.15
C GLU A 45 -8.66 19.45 11.93
N LEU A 46 -8.50 18.50 11.00
CA LEU A 46 -9.35 18.34 9.83
C LEU A 46 -10.81 18.10 10.22
N SER A 47 -11.05 17.13 11.10
CA SER A 47 -12.42 16.80 11.53
C SER A 47 -13.07 17.96 12.31
N ALA A 48 -12.32 18.63 13.20
CA ALA A 48 -12.80 19.81 13.94
C ALA A 48 -13.09 20.98 13.00
N TRP A 49 -12.24 21.21 12.00
CA TRP A 49 -12.45 22.25 10.99
C TRP A 49 -13.70 21.99 10.17
N MET A 50 -13.95 20.77 9.70
CA MET A 50 -15.20 20.43 9.01
C MET A 50 -16.41 20.67 9.89
N ALA A 51 -16.35 20.24 11.16
CA ALA A 51 -17.44 20.41 12.13
C ALA A 51 -17.73 21.90 12.47
N SER A 52 -16.78 22.80 12.24
CA SER A 52 -16.99 24.25 12.47
C SER A 52 -17.99 24.87 11.47
N PHE A 53 -18.27 24.20 10.37
CA PHE A 53 -19.27 24.65 9.37
C PHE A 53 -20.68 24.12 9.63
N GLY A 54 -20.82 23.06 10.44
CA GLY A 54 -22.12 22.45 10.74
C GLY A 54 -21.99 20.98 11.11
N GLU A 55 -23.12 20.31 11.19
CA GLU A 55 -23.18 18.86 11.45
C GLU A 55 -22.70 18.10 10.22
N ILE A 56 -21.66 17.27 10.38
CA ILE A 56 -21.10 16.49 9.27
C ILE A 56 -21.99 15.27 9.00
N LEU A 57 -22.70 15.26 7.90
CA LEU A 57 -23.52 14.12 7.49
C LEU A 57 -22.67 12.96 6.99
N LYS A 58 -21.78 13.25 6.01
CA LYS A 58 -20.89 12.27 5.35
C LYS A 58 -19.61 12.91 4.89
N VAL A 59 -18.56 12.12 4.73
CA VAL A 59 -17.29 12.57 4.15
C VAL A 59 -16.88 11.65 3.01
N GLY A 60 -16.75 12.20 1.82
CA GLY A 60 -16.17 11.55 0.66
C GLY A 60 -14.64 11.51 0.77
N VAL A 61 -14.04 10.33 0.77
CA VAL A 61 -12.59 10.17 0.88
C VAL A 61 -12.07 9.41 -0.32
N GLU A 62 -11.12 10.02 -1.05
CA GLU A 62 -10.41 9.34 -2.12
C GLU A 62 -9.31 8.45 -1.56
N GLY A 63 -9.15 7.23 -2.11
CA GLY A 63 -8.04 6.35 -1.75
C GLY A 63 -8.10 5.80 -0.32
N THR A 64 -9.27 5.44 0.16
CA THR A 64 -9.50 4.86 1.50
C THR A 64 -8.66 3.61 1.76
N GLY A 65 -8.26 2.88 0.72
CA GLY A 65 -7.36 1.73 0.78
C GLY A 65 -5.86 2.06 0.80
N ALA A 66 -5.49 3.33 0.71
CA ALA A 66 -4.11 3.79 0.62
C ALA A 66 -3.86 4.96 1.58
N TYR A 67 -3.60 6.17 1.06
CA TYR A 67 -3.31 7.34 1.88
C TYR A 67 -4.49 7.80 2.73
N GLY A 68 -5.73 7.54 2.31
CA GLY A 68 -6.94 7.87 3.07
C GLY A 68 -7.30 6.87 4.18
N ALA A 69 -6.57 5.77 4.33
CA ALA A 69 -6.89 4.73 5.31
C ALA A 69 -6.88 5.22 6.76
N GLY A 70 -5.90 6.04 7.12
CA GLY A 70 -5.79 6.65 8.45
C GLY A 70 -6.94 7.62 8.75
N LEU A 71 -7.27 8.47 7.77
CA LEU A 71 -8.39 9.41 7.86
C LEU A 71 -9.72 8.66 7.99
N SER A 72 -9.96 7.64 7.17
CA SER A 72 -11.20 6.87 7.20
C SER A 72 -11.44 6.23 8.56
N ARG A 73 -10.41 5.64 9.18
CA ARG A 73 -10.51 5.12 10.56
C ARG A 73 -10.81 6.22 11.57
N HIS A 74 -10.08 7.34 11.50
CA HIS A 74 -10.25 8.48 12.40
C HIS A 74 -11.68 9.06 12.37
N LEU A 75 -12.27 9.17 11.18
CA LEU A 75 -13.65 9.65 11.02
C LEU A 75 -14.67 8.62 11.50
N ALA A 76 -14.48 7.35 11.18
CA ALA A 76 -15.35 6.26 11.62
C ALA A 76 -15.37 6.11 13.15
N GLU A 77 -14.22 6.26 13.84
CA GLU A 77 -14.11 6.26 15.31
C GLU A 77 -14.92 7.40 15.95
N ARG A 78 -15.20 8.46 15.21
CA ARG A 78 -16.03 9.60 15.62
C ARG A 78 -17.50 9.49 15.19
N GLY A 79 -17.89 8.36 14.62
CA GLY A 79 -19.25 8.12 14.14
C GLY A 79 -19.59 8.86 12.84
N ILE A 80 -18.59 9.42 12.13
CA ILE A 80 -18.79 10.12 10.87
C ILE A 80 -18.77 9.08 9.73
N GLU A 81 -19.85 9.07 8.93
CA GLU A 81 -19.97 8.17 7.79
C GLU A 81 -18.98 8.55 6.68
N VAL A 82 -18.11 7.59 6.33
CA VAL A 82 -17.15 7.75 5.24
C VAL A 82 -17.65 7.05 3.99
N ILE A 83 -17.58 7.75 2.88
CA ILE A 83 -17.91 7.21 1.55
C ILE A 83 -16.63 7.15 0.72
N GLU A 84 -16.34 6.00 0.14
CA GLU A 84 -15.21 5.85 -0.77
C GLU A 84 -15.50 6.51 -2.12
N VAL A 85 -14.68 7.47 -2.49
CA VAL A 85 -14.75 8.12 -3.79
C VAL A 85 -13.74 7.48 -4.72
N ILE A 86 -14.24 6.73 -5.69
CA ILE A 86 -13.42 6.17 -6.75
C ILE A 86 -13.17 7.28 -7.76
N ARG A 87 -11.90 7.55 -8.09
CA ARG A 87 -11.52 8.64 -9.02
C ARG A 87 -12.38 8.66 -10.26
N PRO A 88 -13.13 9.75 -10.51
CA PRO A 88 -13.85 9.89 -11.74
C PRO A 88 -12.87 10.02 -12.91
N ASN A 89 -13.36 9.62 -14.07
CA ASN A 89 -12.74 9.54 -15.38
C ASN A 89 -11.65 10.61 -15.64
N ARG A 90 -10.42 10.17 -15.98
CA ARG A 90 -9.25 11.00 -16.33
C ARG A 90 -9.53 12.09 -17.38
N GLN A 91 -10.58 11.96 -18.21
CA GLN A 91 -10.95 12.93 -19.22
C GLN A 91 -11.59 14.20 -18.67
N ALA A 92 -12.39 14.12 -17.59
CA ALA A 92 -13.00 15.30 -16.97
C ALA A 92 -11.93 16.18 -16.27
N ARG A 93 -10.90 15.55 -15.72
CA ARG A 93 -9.76 16.19 -15.04
C ARG A 93 -8.87 17.03 -15.97
N ARG A 94 -8.76 16.64 -17.25
CA ARG A 94 -7.97 17.40 -18.25
C ARG A 94 -8.60 18.72 -18.65
N ARG A 95 -9.91 18.88 -18.46
CA ARG A 95 -10.67 20.09 -18.90
C ARG A 95 -10.73 21.21 -17.86
N ARG A 96 -10.56 20.91 -16.54
CA ARG A 96 -10.75 21.87 -15.45
C ARG A 96 -9.46 22.35 -14.75
N GLY A 97 -8.28 21.87 -15.17
CA GLY A 97 -7.03 22.12 -14.44
C GLY A 97 -6.92 21.23 -13.19
N LYS A 98 -5.71 20.76 -12.89
CA LYS A 98 -5.44 19.95 -11.70
C LYS A 98 -5.23 20.86 -10.50
N SER A 99 -6.17 20.86 -9.53
CA SER A 99 -5.90 21.38 -8.20
C SER A 99 -6.49 20.42 -7.15
N ASP A 100 -5.74 20.18 -6.09
CA ASP A 100 -6.13 19.25 -5.02
C ASP A 100 -7.40 19.76 -4.29
N THR A 101 -7.64 21.08 -4.27
CA THR A 101 -8.88 21.69 -3.75
C THR A 101 -10.10 21.35 -4.61
N ALA A 102 -9.96 21.37 -5.94
CA ALA A 102 -11.05 21.00 -6.85
C ALA A 102 -11.35 19.48 -6.78
N ASP A 103 -10.32 18.64 -6.56
CA ASP A 103 -10.49 17.20 -6.37
C ASP A 103 -11.22 16.91 -5.04
N ALA A 104 -10.89 17.62 -3.96
CA ALA A 104 -11.59 17.52 -2.67
C ALA A 104 -13.07 17.99 -2.77
N GLU A 105 -13.32 19.12 -3.44
CA GLU A 105 -14.69 19.60 -3.70
C GLU A 105 -15.49 18.60 -4.55
N ALA A 106 -14.87 18.01 -5.58
CA ALA A 106 -15.51 17.01 -6.42
C ALA A 106 -15.88 15.75 -5.62
N ALA A 107 -15.05 15.35 -4.65
CA ALA A 107 -15.34 14.24 -3.74
C ALA A 107 -16.59 14.53 -2.88
N ALA A 108 -16.71 15.75 -2.32
CA ALA A 108 -17.90 16.15 -1.57
C ALA A 108 -19.16 16.14 -2.45
N ARG A 109 -19.07 16.65 -3.68
CA ARG A 109 -20.19 16.69 -4.64
C ARG A 109 -20.61 15.30 -5.09
N ALA A 110 -19.69 14.37 -5.27
CA ALA A 110 -19.99 12.99 -5.64
C ALA A 110 -20.80 12.28 -4.53
N VAL A 111 -20.51 12.60 -3.26
CA VAL A 111 -21.30 12.11 -2.12
C VAL A 111 -22.68 12.76 -2.08
N LEU A 112 -22.76 14.07 -2.24
CA LEU A 112 -24.02 14.81 -2.24
C LEU A 112 -24.98 14.31 -3.32
N SER A 113 -24.47 14.09 -4.54
CA SER A 113 -25.27 13.62 -5.69
C SER A 113 -25.65 12.12 -5.59
N GLY A 114 -25.05 11.36 -4.68
CA GLY A 114 -25.21 9.91 -4.60
C GLY A 114 -24.43 9.13 -5.66
N GLU A 115 -23.60 9.78 -6.48
CA GLU A 115 -22.69 9.12 -7.43
C GLU A 115 -21.66 8.25 -6.70
N ALA A 116 -21.16 8.72 -5.54
CA ALA A 116 -20.36 7.93 -4.62
C ALA A 116 -21.24 7.48 -3.44
N SER A 117 -21.39 6.18 -3.27
CA SER A 117 -22.22 5.57 -2.21
C SER A 117 -21.58 4.35 -1.55
N VAL A 118 -20.36 4.03 -1.94
CA VAL A 118 -19.67 2.84 -1.42
C VAL A 118 -19.05 3.17 -0.06
N VAL A 119 -19.51 2.47 0.98
CA VAL A 119 -18.85 2.51 2.29
C VAL A 119 -17.54 1.73 2.19
N PRO A 120 -16.39 2.32 2.56
CA PRO A 120 -15.11 1.63 2.47
C PRO A 120 -15.09 0.40 3.37
N LYS A 121 -14.42 -0.65 2.91
CA LYS A 121 -14.20 -1.83 3.75
C LYS A 121 -13.43 -1.43 5.01
N THR A 122 -13.93 -1.86 6.15
CA THR A 122 -13.24 -1.69 7.43
C THR A 122 -11.83 -2.31 7.34
N GLN A 123 -10.80 -1.47 7.36
CA GLN A 123 -9.41 -1.91 7.39
C GLN A 123 -9.01 -2.17 8.84
N GLY A 124 -9.59 -3.21 9.44
CA GLY A 124 -9.37 -3.57 10.84
C GLY A 124 -9.63 -5.04 11.11
N GLY A 125 -9.28 -5.47 12.32
CA GLY A 125 -9.49 -6.84 12.76
C GLY A 125 -8.68 -7.89 12.04
N ILE A 126 -9.13 -9.13 12.11
CA ILE A 126 -8.41 -10.32 11.61
C ILE A 126 -8.17 -10.28 10.08
N VAL A 127 -9.10 -9.70 9.32
CA VAL A 127 -8.99 -9.61 7.85
C VAL A 127 -7.82 -8.73 7.44
N GLU A 128 -7.63 -7.60 8.12
CA GLU A 128 -6.50 -6.71 7.85
C GLU A 128 -5.18 -7.35 8.28
N SER A 129 -5.16 -8.03 9.42
CA SER A 129 -3.98 -8.80 9.86
C SER A 129 -3.57 -9.84 8.83
N ILE A 130 -4.53 -10.63 8.31
CA ILE A 130 -4.29 -11.60 7.23
C ILE A 130 -3.77 -10.90 5.97
N ARG A 131 -4.34 -9.76 5.59
CA ARG A 131 -3.90 -9.00 4.42
C ARG A 131 -2.43 -8.57 4.53
N VAL A 132 -2.03 -8.03 5.67
CA VAL A 132 -0.65 -7.58 5.93
C VAL A 132 0.32 -8.75 5.88
N LEU A 133 0.01 -9.86 6.57
CA LEU A 133 0.84 -11.07 6.56
C LEU A 133 0.95 -11.67 5.15
N ARG A 134 -0.16 -11.68 4.39
CA ARG A 134 -0.16 -12.16 3.01
C ARG A 134 0.72 -11.32 2.08
N VAL A 135 0.85 -10.01 2.29
CA VAL A 135 1.76 -9.15 1.52
C VAL A 135 3.20 -9.60 1.74
N ALA A 136 3.63 -9.79 2.99
CA ALA A 136 4.98 -10.25 3.32
C ALA A 136 5.25 -11.65 2.75
N PHE A 137 4.36 -12.60 2.99
CA PHE A 137 4.47 -13.97 2.49
C PHE A 137 4.56 -14.04 0.95
N THR A 138 3.70 -13.29 0.25
CA THR A 138 3.70 -13.28 -1.21
C THR A 138 4.99 -12.67 -1.75
N SER A 139 5.52 -11.66 -1.09
CA SER A 139 6.80 -11.04 -1.41
C SER A 139 7.95 -12.05 -1.25
N ALA A 140 8.06 -12.70 -0.09
CA ALA A 140 9.08 -13.71 0.18
C ALA A 140 9.02 -14.87 -0.83
N ARG A 141 7.81 -15.38 -1.12
CA ARG A 141 7.57 -16.43 -2.13
C ARG A 141 8.05 -16.03 -3.51
N ARG A 142 7.73 -14.81 -3.96
CA ARG A 142 8.14 -14.30 -5.27
C ARG A 142 9.66 -14.20 -5.37
N PHE A 143 10.29 -13.61 -4.38
CA PHE A 143 11.75 -13.46 -4.37
C PHE A 143 12.47 -14.80 -4.25
N ARG A 144 11.97 -15.75 -3.45
CA ARG A 144 12.53 -17.10 -3.39
C ARG A 144 12.50 -17.79 -4.75
N SER A 145 11.39 -17.72 -5.46
CA SER A 145 11.29 -18.28 -6.81
C SER A 145 12.29 -17.64 -7.78
N GLN A 146 12.44 -16.32 -7.73
CA GLN A 146 13.41 -15.60 -8.55
C GLN A 146 14.86 -16.03 -8.25
N VAL A 147 15.21 -16.15 -6.97
CA VAL A 147 16.53 -16.62 -6.55
C VAL A 147 16.80 -18.05 -7.03
N GLY A 148 15.81 -18.93 -6.98
CA GLY A 148 15.91 -20.29 -7.51
C GLY A 148 16.22 -20.33 -9.01
N LEU A 149 15.60 -19.47 -9.80
CA LEU A 149 15.90 -19.30 -11.22
C LEU A 149 17.33 -18.79 -11.45
N GLN A 150 17.75 -17.78 -10.69
CA GLN A 150 19.12 -17.23 -10.78
C GLN A 150 20.18 -18.27 -10.46
N ILE A 151 19.98 -19.11 -9.43
CA ILE A 151 20.88 -20.23 -9.11
C ILE A 151 20.97 -21.18 -10.31
N ARG A 152 19.81 -21.57 -10.87
CA ARG A 152 19.77 -22.46 -12.05
C ARG A 152 20.52 -21.88 -13.23
N ASP A 153 20.29 -20.61 -13.55
CA ASP A 153 20.89 -19.94 -14.70
C ASP A 153 22.41 -19.82 -14.55
N LEU A 154 22.90 -19.49 -13.35
CA LEU A 154 24.34 -19.49 -13.05
C LEU A 154 24.97 -20.87 -13.17
N ILE A 155 24.26 -21.94 -12.80
CA ILE A 155 24.77 -23.32 -12.94
C ILE A 155 24.84 -23.72 -14.42
N VAL A 156 23.83 -23.35 -15.23
CA VAL A 156 23.81 -23.66 -16.66
C VAL A 156 25.01 -23.03 -17.40
N THR A 157 25.42 -21.84 -17.00
CA THR A 157 26.55 -21.13 -17.59
C THR A 157 27.89 -21.37 -16.89
N ALA A 158 27.88 -22.15 -15.79
CA ALA A 158 29.08 -22.45 -15.02
C ALA A 158 30.04 -23.38 -15.76
N ARG A 159 31.30 -23.41 -15.32
CA ARG A 159 32.27 -24.41 -15.77
C ARG A 159 31.80 -25.83 -15.46
N GLU A 160 32.25 -26.81 -16.25
CA GLU A 160 31.79 -28.20 -16.19
C GLU A 160 31.92 -28.80 -14.78
N GLU A 161 32.99 -28.46 -14.04
CA GLU A 161 33.22 -28.94 -12.67
C GLU A 161 32.08 -28.58 -11.70
N LEU A 162 31.47 -27.43 -11.88
CA LEU A 162 30.30 -27.01 -11.07
C LEU A 162 28.99 -27.54 -11.65
N ARG A 163 28.86 -27.50 -12.98
CA ARG A 163 27.65 -27.92 -13.69
C ARG A 163 27.35 -29.39 -13.49
N SER A 164 28.36 -30.26 -13.61
CA SER A 164 28.20 -31.70 -13.42
C SER A 164 27.77 -32.07 -12.01
N VAL A 165 28.35 -31.39 -10.99
CA VAL A 165 28.04 -31.66 -9.58
C VAL A 165 26.67 -31.12 -9.18
N LEU A 166 26.32 -29.91 -9.61
CA LEU A 166 25.09 -29.22 -9.18
C LEU A 166 23.88 -29.52 -10.07
N GLY A 167 24.12 -29.88 -11.32
CA GLY A 167 23.06 -30.09 -12.30
C GLY A 167 22.15 -31.28 -11.99
N SER A 168 22.71 -32.33 -11.42
CA SER A 168 22.00 -33.58 -11.07
C SER A 168 21.22 -33.48 -9.75
N LEU A 169 21.48 -32.45 -8.92
CA LEU A 169 20.88 -32.32 -7.60
C LEU A 169 19.42 -31.80 -7.69
N SER A 170 18.59 -32.22 -6.75
CA SER A 170 17.30 -31.60 -6.50
C SER A 170 17.45 -30.12 -6.10
N THR A 171 16.40 -29.34 -6.18
CA THR A 171 16.45 -27.91 -5.81
C THR A 171 16.90 -27.71 -4.36
N ALA A 172 16.43 -28.52 -3.43
CA ALA A 172 16.78 -28.42 -2.02
C ALA A 172 18.27 -28.72 -1.78
N GLU A 173 18.77 -29.85 -2.33
CA GLU A 173 20.18 -30.26 -2.22
C GLU A 173 21.09 -29.24 -2.90
N ARG A 174 20.69 -28.71 -4.06
CA ARG A 174 21.42 -27.70 -4.81
C ARG A 174 21.59 -26.41 -4.02
N VAL A 175 20.50 -25.89 -3.45
CA VAL A 175 20.51 -24.69 -2.60
C VAL A 175 21.41 -24.90 -1.38
N ASP A 176 21.26 -26.02 -0.71
CA ASP A 176 22.06 -26.36 0.48
C ASP A 176 23.55 -26.46 0.13
N ARG A 177 23.89 -27.16 -0.96
CA ARG A 177 25.26 -27.25 -1.46
C ARG A 177 25.85 -25.89 -1.81
N CYS A 178 25.09 -25.04 -2.52
CA CYS A 178 25.51 -23.69 -2.86
C CYS A 178 25.76 -22.85 -1.61
N ALA A 179 24.85 -22.85 -0.64
CA ALA A 179 24.95 -22.07 0.58
C ALA A 179 26.23 -22.39 1.42
N ARG A 180 26.74 -23.63 1.29
CA ARG A 180 27.92 -24.14 2.01
C ARG A 180 29.24 -23.98 1.25
N PHE A 181 29.26 -23.40 0.05
CA PHE A 181 30.51 -23.23 -0.67
C PHE A 181 31.55 -22.50 0.17
N ARG A 182 32.75 -23.07 0.26
CA ARG A 182 33.92 -22.40 0.79
C ARG A 182 34.51 -21.50 -0.30
N LEU A 183 34.79 -20.28 0.07
CA LEU A 183 35.44 -19.33 -0.84
C LEU A 183 36.95 -19.58 -0.78
N ALA A 184 37.51 -19.93 -1.91
CA ALA A 184 38.95 -20.08 -2.10
C ALA A 184 39.30 -19.39 -3.43
N GLY A 185 40.39 -18.67 -3.48
CA GLY A 185 40.85 -17.93 -4.65
C GLY A 185 40.54 -16.43 -4.62
N GLU A 186 41.07 -15.71 -5.59
CA GLU A 186 40.85 -14.29 -5.76
C GLU A 186 39.43 -14.02 -6.35
N ALA A 187 38.80 -12.92 -5.96
CA ALA A 187 37.46 -12.55 -6.44
C ALA A 187 37.39 -12.31 -7.97
N LEU A 188 38.51 -12.10 -8.62
CA LEU A 188 38.64 -11.93 -10.07
C LEU A 188 38.70 -13.26 -10.84
N ASP A 189 38.93 -14.41 -10.16
CA ASP A 189 38.81 -15.71 -10.82
C ASP A 189 37.32 -16.03 -11.10
N PRO A 190 36.93 -16.30 -12.36
CA PRO A 190 35.54 -16.58 -12.72
C PRO A 190 34.91 -17.73 -11.96
N LEU A 191 35.68 -18.77 -11.60
CA LEU A 191 35.20 -19.91 -10.81
C LEU A 191 34.94 -19.52 -9.37
N ALA A 192 35.86 -18.75 -8.76
CA ALA A 192 35.68 -18.23 -7.41
C ALA A 192 34.48 -17.25 -7.33
N ALA A 193 34.34 -16.36 -8.32
CA ALA A 193 33.20 -15.45 -8.44
C ALA A 193 31.87 -16.20 -8.58
N THR A 194 31.83 -17.25 -9.42
CA THR A 194 30.61 -18.09 -9.58
C THR A 194 30.25 -18.79 -8.26
N ARG A 195 31.24 -19.36 -7.54
CA ARG A 195 31.02 -19.98 -6.22
C ARG A 195 30.51 -18.97 -5.19
N LEU A 196 31.05 -17.74 -5.19
CA LEU A 196 30.59 -16.66 -4.31
C LEU A 196 29.15 -16.26 -4.62
N GLY A 197 28.80 -16.07 -5.91
CA GLY A 197 27.45 -15.76 -6.36
C GLY A 197 26.45 -16.85 -5.95
N LEU A 198 26.77 -18.11 -6.24
CA LEU A 198 25.94 -19.26 -5.86
C LEU A 198 25.77 -19.39 -4.34
N ARG A 199 26.83 -19.14 -3.55
CA ARG A 199 26.74 -19.13 -2.09
C ARG A 199 25.81 -18.04 -1.59
N THR A 200 25.94 -16.83 -2.10
CA THR A 200 25.10 -15.69 -1.71
C THR A 200 23.63 -15.95 -2.03
N LEU A 201 23.35 -16.46 -3.23
CA LEU A 201 21.99 -16.81 -3.64
C LEU A 201 21.43 -17.99 -2.84
N GLY A 202 22.23 -19.03 -2.57
CA GLY A 202 21.82 -20.17 -1.76
C GLY A 202 21.39 -19.75 -0.35
N ARG A 203 22.18 -18.92 0.31
CA ARG A 203 21.87 -18.38 1.65
C ARG A 203 20.61 -17.50 1.62
N ARG A 204 20.47 -16.68 0.58
CA ARG A 204 19.27 -15.85 0.40
C ARG A 204 18.02 -16.70 0.21
N TYR A 205 18.11 -17.78 -0.56
CA TYR A 205 16.99 -18.71 -0.75
C TYR A 205 16.58 -19.36 0.58
N GLN A 206 17.55 -19.80 1.39
CA GLN A 206 17.30 -20.38 2.70
C GLN A 206 16.65 -19.38 3.66
N ALA A 207 17.14 -18.14 3.70
CA ALA A 207 16.55 -17.06 4.52
C ALA A 207 15.08 -16.79 4.15
N LEU A 208 14.76 -16.65 2.85
CA LEU A 208 13.40 -16.47 2.37
C LEU A 208 12.51 -17.70 2.66
N SER A 209 13.07 -18.91 2.66
CA SER A 209 12.34 -20.12 3.02
C SER A 209 12.03 -20.19 4.51
N ALA A 210 12.95 -19.74 5.36
CA ALA A 210 12.74 -19.64 6.79
C ALA A 210 11.66 -18.58 7.13
N GLU A 211 11.72 -17.41 6.49
CA GLU A 211 10.70 -16.36 6.63
C GLU A 211 9.29 -16.90 6.30
N MET A 212 9.16 -17.70 5.26
CA MET A 212 7.88 -18.31 4.88
C MET A 212 7.40 -19.42 5.82
N ALA A 213 8.28 -19.98 6.63
CA ALA A 213 7.96 -21.03 7.59
C ALA A 213 7.69 -20.48 8.99
N GLU A 214 7.81 -19.18 9.21
CA GLU A 214 7.53 -18.57 10.50
C GLU A 214 6.08 -18.80 10.94
N PRO A 215 5.82 -19.03 12.23
CA PRO A 215 4.46 -19.16 12.77
C PRO A 215 3.66 -17.89 12.51
N GLY A 216 2.53 -18.01 11.83
CA GLY A 216 1.69 -16.87 11.42
C GLY A 216 1.78 -16.53 9.93
N SER A 217 2.62 -17.21 9.16
CA SER A 217 2.55 -17.17 7.70
C SER A 217 1.24 -17.80 7.23
N PRO A 218 0.49 -17.15 6.31
CA PRO A 218 -0.81 -17.61 5.84
C PRO A 218 -0.73 -18.87 4.98
#